data_2e6f59393b48322ec922e50c6f62740a
#
_entry.id   2e6f59393b48322ec922e50c6f62740a
#
_cell.length_a   1.000
_cell.length_b   1.000
_cell.length_c   1.000
_cell.angle_alpha   90.00
_cell.angle_beta   90.00
_cell.angle_gamma   90.00
#
_symmetry.space_group_name_H-M   'P 1'
#
loop_
_entity.id
_entity.type
_entity.pdbx_description
1 polymer ?
#
loop_
_entity_poly.entity_id
_entity_poly.type
_entity_poly.pdbx_seq_one_letter_code
_entity_poly.pdbx_strand_id
1 'polypeptide(L)'
;MTARVLVVDDVPANVKLLEARLSAEYFDVATAMCGADALAICAKAECDIVLLDVMMPDMDGFEVCRRLKGNPKTHHIPVVMVTALDHPSDRVRGLEAGADDFLTKPV
;
A
#
# COMPACT_ATOMS: atom_id res chain seq x y z
N MET A 1 -14.33 -2.81 -16.70
CA MET A 1 -13.56 -1.79 -15.98
C MET A 1 -12.40 -2.42 -15.24
N THR A 2 -11.24 -1.82 -15.36
CA THR A 2 -10.02 -2.37 -14.76
C THR A 2 -9.79 -1.75 -13.39
N ALA A 3 -9.56 -2.57 -12.38
CA ALA A 3 -9.23 -2.06 -11.05
C ALA A 3 -7.83 -1.45 -11.07
N ARG A 4 -7.66 -0.32 -10.40
CA ARG A 4 -6.37 0.34 -10.25
C ARG A 4 -5.77 0.00 -8.89
N VAL A 5 -4.57 -0.56 -8.92
CA VAL A 5 -3.81 -0.94 -7.73
C VAL A 5 -2.62 -0.01 -7.58
N LEU A 6 -2.47 0.61 -6.42
CA LEU A 6 -1.27 1.38 -6.09
C LEU A 6 -0.32 0.47 -5.31
N VAL A 7 0.90 0.30 -5.84
CA VAL A 7 1.96 -0.46 -5.18
C VAL A 7 2.94 0.52 -4.56
N VAL A 8 3.13 0.43 -3.24
CA VAL A 8 4.01 1.32 -2.48
C VAL A 8 5.10 0.50 -1.81
N ASP A 9 6.34 0.69 -2.23
CA ASP A 9 7.51 0.02 -1.67
C ASP A 9 8.75 0.85 -2.03
N ASP A 10 9.69 0.97 -1.12
CA ASP A 10 10.91 1.74 -1.34
C ASP A 10 12.00 0.96 -2.09
N VAL A 11 11.80 -0.33 -2.32
CA VAL A 11 12.73 -1.18 -3.06
C VAL A 11 12.26 -1.32 -4.51
N PRO A 12 12.99 -0.76 -5.50
CA PRO A 12 12.53 -0.80 -6.91
C PRO A 12 12.27 -2.20 -7.45
N ALA A 13 13.07 -3.19 -7.04
CA ALA A 13 12.88 -4.56 -7.50
C ALA A 13 11.54 -5.13 -7.05
N ASN A 14 11.11 -4.82 -5.83
CA ASN A 14 9.81 -5.26 -5.31
C ASN A 14 8.66 -4.59 -6.06
N VAL A 15 8.79 -3.30 -6.33
CA VAL A 15 7.79 -2.55 -7.09
C VAL A 15 7.61 -3.15 -8.48
N LYS A 16 8.73 -3.39 -9.18
CA LYS A 16 8.69 -3.95 -10.53
C LYS A 16 8.09 -5.34 -10.57
N LEU A 17 8.41 -6.17 -9.58
CA LEU A 17 7.89 -7.53 -9.51
C LEU A 17 6.37 -7.54 -9.33
N LEU A 18 5.86 -6.75 -8.40
CA LEU A 18 4.42 -6.65 -8.17
C LEU A 18 3.70 -6.01 -9.35
N GLU A 19 4.29 -4.96 -9.93
CA GLU A 19 3.73 -4.32 -11.12
C GLU A 19 3.59 -5.31 -12.26
N ALA A 20 4.62 -6.11 -12.53
CA ALA A 20 4.58 -7.10 -13.59
C ALA A 20 3.51 -8.16 -13.34
N ARG A 21 3.42 -8.66 -12.11
CA ARG A 21 2.42 -9.68 -11.75
C ARG A 21 1.00 -9.17 -11.87
N LEU A 22 0.75 -7.96 -11.37
CA LEU A 22 -0.58 -7.37 -11.40
C LEU A 22 -0.98 -6.97 -12.82
N SER A 23 -0.03 -6.46 -13.61
CA SER A 23 -0.30 -6.13 -15.01
C SER A 23 -0.63 -7.38 -15.82
N ALA A 24 -0.02 -8.53 -15.51
CA ALA A 24 -0.33 -9.80 -16.16
C ALA A 24 -1.75 -10.26 -15.86
N GLU A 25 -2.33 -9.82 -14.74
CA GLU A 25 -3.72 -10.10 -14.36
C GLU A 25 -4.67 -8.99 -14.80
N TYR A 26 -4.21 -8.11 -15.69
CA TYR A 26 -5.00 -7.03 -16.28
C TYR A 26 -5.42 -5.93 -15.31
N PHE A 27 -4.70 -5.75 -14.20
CA PHE A 27 -4.90 -4.59 -13.35
C PHE A 27 -4.16 -3.38 -13.91
N ASP A 28 -4.73 -2.20 -13.68
CA ASP A 28 -4.03 -0.94 -13.95
C ASP A 28 -3.19 -0.62 -12.71
N VAL A 29 -1.87 -0.50 -12.87
CA VAL A 29 -0.96 -0.39 -11.74
C VAL A 29 -0.31 0.99 -11.70
N ALA A 30 -0.46 1.67 -10.58
CA ALA A 30 0.33 2.86 -10.26
C ALA A 30 1.37 2.46 -9.20
N THR A 31 2.48 3.16 -9.16
CA THR A 31 3.57 2.85 -8.24
C THR A 31 4.04 4.08 -7.48
N ALA A 32 4.45 3.88 -6.24
CA ALA A 32 5.06 4.92 -5.42
C ALA A 32 6.19 4.29 -4.61
N MET A 33 7.26 5.04 -4.38
CA MET A 33 8.43 4.54 -3.67
C MET A 33 8.62 5.20 -2.31
N CYS A 34 7.69 6.04 -1.90
CA CYS A 34 7.69 6.65 -0.57
C CYS A 34 6.26 7.01 -0.17
N GLY A 35 6.09 7.29 1.13
CA GLY A 35 4.77 7.60 1.68
C GLY A 35 4.18 8.89 1.11
N ALA A 36 5.00 9.93 0.93
CA ALA A 36 4.52 11.20 0.40
C ALA A 36 3.96 11.06 -1.01
N ASP A 37 4.65 10.30 -1.87
CA ASP A 37 4.18 10.05 -3.24
C ASP A 37 2.90 9.21 -3.23
N ALA A 38 2.82 8.21 -2.35
CA ALA A 38 1.62 7.40 -2.22
C ALA A 38 0.40 8.25 -1.85
N LEU A 39 0.55 9.14 -0.87
CA LEU A 39 -0.52 10.03 -0.44
C LEU A 39 -0.94 10.98 -1.57
N ALA A 40 0.03 11.52 -2.31
CA ALA A 40 -0.24 12.42 -3.43
C ALA A 40 -1.03 11.70 -4.54
N ILE A 41 -0.64 10.48 -4.87
CA ILE A 41 -1.33 9.68 -5.88
C ILE A 41 -2.76 9.37 -5.45
N CYS A 42 -2.95 8.94 -4.20
CA CYS A 42 -4.29 8.63 -3.69
C CYS A 42 -5.20 9.86 -3.65
N ALA A 43 -4.62 11.04 -3.44
CA ALA A 43 -5.40 12.28 -3.42
C ALA A 43 -5.85 12.73 -4.81
N LYS A 44 -5.10 12.40 -5.85
CA LYS A 44 -5.34 12.86 -7.22
C LYS A 44 -5.97 11.81 -8.12
N ALA A 45 -5.60 10.55 -7.94
CA ALA A 45 -6.03 9.46 -8.78
C ALA A 45 -6.94 8.52 -7.98
N GLU A 46 -7.92 7.95 -8.66
CA GLU A 46 -8.78 6.97 -8.02
C GLU A 46 -8.07 5.63 -8.01
N CYS A 47 -7.66 5.21 -6.81
CA CYS A 47 -7.11 3.88 -6.60
C CYS A 47 -8.18 3.01 -5.95
N ASP A 48 -8.29 1.77 -6.42
CA ASP A 48 -9.28 0.83 -5.87
C ASP A 48 -8.71 0.07 -4.68
N ILE A 49 -7.39 -0.05 -4.60
CA ILE A 49 -6.71 -0.73 -3.50
C ILE A 49 -5.26 -0.26 -3.44
N VAL A 50 -4.69 -0.25 -2.23
CA VAL A 50 -3.29 0.10 -1.99
C VAL A 50 -2.58 -1.11 -1.40
N LEU A 51 -1.50 -1.56 -2.05
CA LEU A 51 -0.57 -2.54 -1.50
C LEU A 51 0.60 -1.75 -0.92
N LEU A 52 0.74 -1.78 0.39
CA LEU A 52 1.58 -0.85 1.12
C LEU A 52 2.65 -1.58 1.94
N ASP A 53 3.91 -1.33 1.61
CA ASP A 53 5.02 -1.85 2.40
C ASP A 53 5.09 -1.13 3.75
N VAL A 54 5.42 -1.89 4.79
CA VAL A 54 5.53 -1.36 6.15
C VAL A 54 6.85 -0.64 6.37
N MET A 55 7.94 -1.26 5.90
CA MET A 55 9.31 -0.77 6.16
C MET A 55 9.76 0.21 5.09
N MET A 56 9.54 1.49 5.32
CA MET A 56 10.00 2.55 4.42
C MET A 56 10.66 3.67 5.24
N PRO A 57 11.67 4.36 4.68
CA PRO A 57 12.28 5.49 5.37
C PRO A 57 11.33 6.69 5.45
N ASP A 58 11.57 7.57 6.42
CA ASP A 58 10.84 8.81 6.68
C ASP A 58 9.41 8.58 7.17
N MET A 59 8.56 8.01 6.34
CA MET A 59 7.17 7.71 6.68
C MET A 59 6.92 6.23 6.43
N ASP A 60 6.76 5.45 7.51
CA ASP A 60 6.50 4.01 7.35
C ASP A 60 5.07 3.73 6.90
N GLY A 61 4.79 2.45 6.59
CA GLY A 61 3.48 2.06 6.10
C GLY A 61 2.35 2.29 7.09
N PHE A 62 2.62 2.18 8.37
CA PHE A 62 1.59 2.43 9.39
C PHE A 62 1.14 3.89 9.36
N GLU A 63 2.08 4.82 9.21
CA GLU A 63 1.74 6.24 9.13
C GLU A 63 1.00 6.58 7.85
N VAL A 64 1.41 6.01 6.71
CA VAL A 64 0.70 6.19 5.44
C VAL A 64 -0.74 5.71 5.58
N CYS A 65 -0.93 4.54 6.16
CA CYS A 65 -2.26 3.97 6.37
C CYS A 65 -3.12 4.87 7.26
N ARG A 66 -2.58 5.35 8.38
CA ARG A 66 -3.30 6.27 9.26
C ARG A 66 -3.76 7.53 8.53
N ARG A 67 -2.89 8.10 7.71
CA ARG A 67 -3.21 9.31 6.95
C ARG A 67 -4.27 9.06 5.89
N LEU A 68 -4.20 7.92 5.19
CA LEU A 68 -5.23 7.54 4.21
C LEU A 68 -6.58 7.35 4.90
N LYS A 69 -6.60 6.64 6.01
CA LYS A 69 -7.85 6.35 6.72
C LYS A 69 -8.40 7.56 7.47
N GLY A 70 -7.55 8.51 7.81
CA GLY A 70 -7.95 9.75 8.47
C GLY A 70 -8.45 10.85 7.54
N ASN A 71 -8.34 10.67 6.22
CA ASN A 71 -8.76 11.65 5.24
C ASN A 71 -10.08 11.22 4.60
N PRO A 72 -11.15 12.03 4.68
CA PRO A 72 -12.45 11.68 4.08
C PRO A 72 -12.38 11.35 2.59
N LYS A 73 -11.40 11.89 1.88
CA LYS A 73 -11.25 11.64 0.43
C LYS A 73 -10.66 10.26 0.13
N THR A 74 -9.94 9.66 1.07
CA THR A 74 -9.20 8.42 0.85
C THR A 74 -9.55 7.31 1.84
N HIS A 75 -10.33 7.58 2.88
CA HIS A 75 -10.59 6.60 3.93
C HIS A 75 -11.32 5.34 3.42
N HIS A 76 -12.01 5.45 2.30
CA HIS A 76 -12.74 4.33 1.71
C HIS A 76 -11.84 3.35 0.94
N ILE A 77 -10.60 3.74 0.63
CA ILE A 77 -9.70 2.91 -0.16
C ILE A 77 -9.17 1.76 0.70
N PRO A 78 -9.37 0.49 0.30
CA PRO A 78 -8.79 -0.64 1.04
C PRO A 78 -7.27 -0.58 1.04
N VAL A 79 -6.66 -0.80 2.21
CA VAL A 79 -5.21 -0.82 2.38
C VAL A 79 -4.79 -2.20 2.83
N VAL A 80 -3.95 -2.86 2.03
CA VAL A 80 -3.36 -4.15 2.35
C VAL A 80 -1.89 -3.92 2.67
N MET A 81 -1.48 -4.24 3.89
CA MET A 81 -0.09 -4.17 4.29
C MET A 81 0.67 -5.36 3.72
N VAL A 82 1.80 -5.10 3.05
CA VAL A 82 2.67 -6.14 2.51
C VAL A 82 3.99 -6.06 3.28
N THR A 83 4.31 -7.07 4.06
CA THR A 83 5.43 -6.98 5.00
C THR A 83 6.15 -8.31 5.16
N ALA A 84 7.47 -8.22 5.41
CA ALA A 84 8.26 -9.36 5.85
C ALA A 84 8.12 -9.59 7.36
N LEU A 85 7.52 -8.64 8.06
CA LEU A 85 7.31 -8.72 9.52
C LEU A 85 6.11 -9.60 9.82
N ASP A 86 6.35 -10.68 10.56
CA ASP A 86 5.29 -11.63 10.92
C ASP A 86 5.11 -11.70 12.44
N HIS A 87 5.39 -10.61 13.13
CA HIS A 87 5.20 -10.52 14.56
C HIS A 87 3.78 -10.07 14.88
N PRO A 88 3.10 -10.70 15.86
CA PRO A 88 1.73 -10.30 16.23
C PRO A 88 1.56 -8.82 16.56
N SER A 89 2.56 -8.18 17.16
CA SER A 89 2.48 -6.75 17.49
C SER A 89 2.42 -5.88 16.24
N ASP A 90 3.03 -6.30 15.13
CA ASP A 90 2.98 -5.56 13.87
C ASP A 90 1.60 -5.62 13.25
N ARG A 91 0.93 -6.76 13.37
CA ARG A 91 -0.45 -6.91 12.92
C ARG A 91 -1.40 -6.01 13.73
N VAL A 92 -1.19 -5.96 15.04
CA VAL A 92 -1.98 -5.07 15.91
C VAL A 92 -1.77 -3.62 15.52
N ARG A 93 -0.52 -3.20 15.28
CA ARG A 93 -0.21 -1.83 14.84
C ARG A 93 -0.89 -1.51 13.51
N GLY A 94 -0.88 -2.44 12.57
CA GLY A 94 -1.55 -2.26 11.29
C GLY A 94 -3.05 -2.11 11.43
N LEU A 95 -3.68 -2.95 12.24
CA LEU A 95 -5.11 -2.86 12.50
C LEU A 95 -5.47 -1.54 13.18
N GLU A 96 -4.66 -1.09 14.13
CA GLU A 96 -4.86 0.20 14.79
C GLU A 96 -4.71 1.37 13.82
N ALA A 97 -3.85 1.22 12.81
CA ALA A 97 -3.70 2.21 11.76
C ALA A 97 -4.85 2.19 10.74
N GLY A 98 -5.70 1.18 10.78
CA GLY A 98 -6.87 1.05 9.92
C GLY A 98 -6.67 0.15 8.70
N ALA A 99 -5.61 -0.67 8.68
CA ALA A 99 -5.37 -1.59 7.57
C ALA A 99 -6.51 -2.60 7.45
N ASP A 100 -6.87 -2.92 6.22
CA ASP A 100 -7.95 -3.86 5.92
C ASP A 100 -7.47 -5.29 5.87
N ASP A 101 -6.20 -5.52 5.53
CA ASP A 101 -5.64 -6.87 5.45
C ASP A 101 -4.12 -6.82 5.47
N PHE A 102 -3.50 -8.00 5.53
CA PHE A 102 -2.05 -8.19 5.56
C PHE A 102 -1.64 -9.31 4.63
N LEU A 103 -0.53 -9.10 3.92
CA LEU A 103 0.14 -10.13 3.15
C LEU A 103 1.58 -10.21 3.63
N THR A 104 2.09 -11.42 3.81
CA THR A 104 3.48 -11.62 4.22
C THR A 104 4.35 -11.83 2.98
N LYS A 105 5.51 -11.15 2.92
CA LYS A 105 6.49 -11.35 1.84
C LYS A 105 7.15 -12.73 1.99
N PRO A 106 7.53 -13.38 0.87
CA PRO A 106 7.31 -12.98 -0.50
C PRO A 106 5.87 -13.23 -0.96
N VAL A 107 5.42 -12.37 -1.82
CA VAL A 107 4.06 -12.46 -2.39
C VAL A 107 4.08 -12.89 -3.84
#